data_f5d3870190d5a9bfe55506b38d980ede
#
_entry.id   f5d3870190d5a9bfe55506b38d980ede
#
_cell.length_a   1.000
_cell.length_b   1.000
_cell.length_c   1.000
_cell.angle_alpha   90.00
_cell.angle_beta   90.00
_cell.angle_gamma   90.00
#
_symmetry.space_group_name_H-M   'P 1'
#
loop_
_entity.id
_entity.type
_entity.pdbx_description
1 polymer ?
#
loop_
_entity_poly.entity_id
_entity_poly.type
_entity_poly.pdbx_seq_one_letter_code
_entity_poly.pdbx_strand_id
1 'polypeptide(L)' 'RELAYNSESDIVTARGDVILRSEDRSVRADEVVWDRTTGRIIASGNIRLVDEAGNQLFTDQVELTEEFD' A
#
# COMPACT_ATOMS: atom_id res chain seq x y z
N ARG A 1 -7.02 5.30 11.99
CA ARG A 1 -6.81 4.20 11.03
C ARG A 1 -8.10 3.42 10.82
N GLU A 2 -8.44 3.20 9.58
CA GLU A 2 -9.65 2.47 9.21
C GLU A 2 -9.31 1.33 8.27
N LEU A 3 -10.07 0.25 8.40
CA LEU A 3 -9.95 -0.89 7.50
C LEU A 3 -11.37 -1.30 7.09
N ALA A 4 -11.59 -1.46 5.79
CA ALA A 4 -12.88 -1.84 5.25
C ALA A 4 -12.69 -2.92 4.19
N TYR A 5 -13.63 -3.86 4.14
CA TYR A 5 -13.63 -4.92 3.16
C TYR A 5 -15.01 -5.01 2.51
N ASN A 6 -15.02 -5.02 1.17
CA ASN A 6 -16.25 -5.18 0.40
C ASN A 6 -16.24 -6.57 -0.21
N SER A 7 -17.14 -7.45 0.25
CA SER A 7 -17.15 -8.85 -0.17
C SER A 7 -17.64 -9.02 -1.61
N GLU A 8 -18.48 -8.11 -2.10
CA GLU A 8 -18.97 -8.22 -3.48
C GLU A 8 -17.87 -7.93 -4.50
N SER A 9 -17.09 -6.89 -4.25
CA SER A 9 -16.01 -6.51 -5.16
C SER A 9 -14.69 -7.18 -4.81
N ASP A 10 -14.58 -7.76 -3.62
CA ASP A 10 -13.36 -8.36 -3.08
C ASP A 10 -12.24 -7.34 -2.98
N ILE A 11 -12.59 -6.14 -2.49
CA ILE A 11 -11.66 -5.04 -2.32
C ILE A 11 -11.47 -4.74 -0.84
N VAL A 12 -10.22 -4.61 -0.44
CA VAL A 12 -9.84 -4.19 0.91
C VAL A 12 -9.29 -2.78 0.84
N THR A 13 -9.80 -1.89 1.68
CA THR A 13 -9.33 -0.50 1.74
C THR A 13 -8.84 -0.22 3.16
N ALA A 14 -7.64 0.33 3.26
CA ALA A 14 -7.08 0.79 4.53
C ALA A 14 -6.81 2.29 4.43
N ARG A 15 -7.15 3.03 5.48
CA ARG A 15 -6.97 4.48 5.53
C ARG A 15 -6.32 4.89 6.82
N GLY A 16 -5.73 6.07 6.79
CA GLY A 16 -5.03 6.65 7.91
C GLY A 16 -3.54 6.54 7.65
N ASP A 17 -2.77 6.33 8.69
CA ASP A 17 -1.32 6.20 8.54
C ASP A 17 -1.00 4.73 8.25
N VAL A 18 -1.14 4.34 6.98
CA VAL A 18 -0.99 2.95 6.56
C VAL A 18 0.46 2.64 6.29
N ILE A 19 0.95 1.53 6.84
CA ILE A 19 2.32 1.09 6.61
C ILE A 19 2.30 -0.34 6.11
N LEU A 20 2.89 -0.55 4.93
CA LEU A 20 3.08 -1.88 4.35
C LEU A 20 4.56 -2.22 4.47
N ARG A 21 4.85 -3.38 5.02
CA ARG A 21 6.23 -3.82 5.21
C ARG A 21 6.48 -5.15 4.55
N SER A 22 7.64 -5.26 3.95
CA SER A 22 8.18 -6.52 3.49
C SER A 22 9.53 -6.72 4.17
N GLU A 23 10.25 -7.74 3.77
CA GLU A 23 11.50 -8.08 4.41
C GLU A 23 12.55 -6.96 4.32
N ASP A 24 12.58 -6.26 3.18
CA ASP A 24 13.64 -5.30 2.89
C ASP A 24 13.14 -3.91 2.51
N ARG A 25 11.84 -3.63 2.62
CA ARG A 25 11.34 -2.32 2.25
C ARG A 25 10.03 -2.01 2.97
N SER A 26 9.68 -0.74 2.98
CA SER A 26 8.41 -0.31 3.55
C SER A 26 7.80 0.80 2.72
N VAL A 27 6.46 0.89 2.80
CA VAL A 27 5.69 1.93 2.13
C VAL A 27 4.74 2.53 3.15
N ARG A 28 4.78 3.84 3.28
CA ARG A 28 3.81 4.58 4.11
C ARG A 28 2.86 5.33 3.18
N ALA A 29 1.56 5.27 3.45
CA ALA A 29 0.55 5.93 2.62
C ALA A 29 -0.62 6.40 3.48
N ASP A 30 -1.41 7.33 2.95
CA ASP A 30 -2.65 7.75 3.59
C ASP A 30 -3.76 6.74 3.34
N GLU A 31 -3.74 6.10 2.17
CA GLU A 31 -4.76 5.12 1.80
C GLU A 31 -4.14 4.04 0.94
N VAL A 32 -4.60 2.81 1.16
CA VAL A 32 -4.20 1.67 0.33
C VAL A 32 -5.45 0.91 -0.06
N VAL A 33 -5.59 0.63 -1.36
CA VAL A 33 -6.69 -0.16 -1.90
C VAL A 33 -6.11 -1.40 -2.53
N TRP A 34 -6.56 -2.56 -2.05
CA TRP A 34 -6.12 -3.86 -2.55
C TRP A 34 -7.29 -4.54 -3.24
N ASP A 35 -7.19 -4.69 -4.56
CA ASP A 35 -8.16 -5.41 -5.35
C ASP A 35 -7.72 -6.87 -5.44
N ARG A 36 -8.36 -7.72 -4.64
CA ARG A 36 -7.96 -9.13 -4.54
C ARG A 36 -8.28 -9.93 -5.79
N THR A 37 -9.21 -9.44 -6.61
CA THR A 37 -9.55 -10.10 -7.87
C THR A 37 -8.41 -10.00 -8.87
N THR A 38 -7.80 -8.83 -8.96
CA THR A 38 -6.73 -8.57 -9.92
C THR A 38 -5.34 -8.66 -9.32
N GLY A 39 -5.24 -8.61 -7.99
CA GLY A 39 -3.97 -8.56 -7.30
C GLY A 39 -3.34 -7.19 -7.26
N ARG A 40 -4.05 -6.16 -7.73
CA ARG A 40 -3.53 -4.80 -7.76
C ARG A 40 -3.64 -4.15 -6.39
N ILE A 41 -2.59 -3.45 -6.01
CA ILE A 41 -2.54 -2.69 -4.78
C ILE A 41 -2.16 -1.27 -5.16
N ILE A 42 -3.02 -0.31 -4.79
CA ILE A 42 -2.76 1.10 -5.08
C ILE A 42 -2.65 1.84 -3.76
N ALA A 43 -1.49 2.44 -3.54
CA ALA A 43 -1.25 3.28 -2.37
C ALA A 43 -1.27 4.74 -2.81
N SER A 44 -1.91 5.60 -2.04
CA SER A 44 -2.03 7.00 -2.40
C SER A 44 -1.96 7.90 -1.19
N GLY A 45 -1.51 9.12 -1.42
CA GLY A 45 -1.44 10.17 -0.41
C GLY A 45 -0.17 10.11 0.43
N ASN A 46 0.72 11.07 0.25
CA ASN A 46 1.92 11.24 1.07
C ASN A 46 2.73 9.94 1.20
N ILE A 47 3.06 9.38 0.06
CA ILE A 47 3.79 8.11 0.01
C ILE A 47 5.25 8.32 0.37
N ARG A 48 5.76 7.43 1.23
CA ARG A 48 7.20 7.35 1.49
C ARG A 48 7.62 5.90 1.33
N LEU A 49 8.50 5.67 0.37
CA LEU A 49 9.08 4.36 0.11
C LEU A 49 10.47 4.33 0.72
N VAL A 50 10.79 3.29 1.46
CA VAL A 50 12.11 3.12 2.07
C VAL A 50 12.63 1.74 1.69
N ASP A 51 13.85 1.69 1.15
CA ASP A 51 14.46 0.41 0.80
C ASP A 51 15.41 -0.08 1.89
N GLU A 52 16.01 -1.23 1.67
CA GLU A 52 16.89 -1.86 2.63
C GLU A 52 18.09 -1.01 2.99
N ALA A 53 18.59 -0.24 2.03
CA ALA A 53 19.75 0.62 2.24
C ALA A 53 19.39 1.93 2.93
N GLY A 54 18.10 2.19 3.17
CA GLY A 54 17.67 3.42 3.82
C GLY A 54 17.37 4.54 2.83
N ASN A 55 17.43 4.27 1.53
CA ASN A 55 17.04 5.27 0.54
C ASN A 55 15.55 5.52 0.62
N GLN A 56 15.15 6.77 0.43
CA GLN A 56 13.75 7.17 0.54
C GLN A 56 13.29 7.81 -0.75
N LEU A 57 12.06 7.49 -1.15
CA LEU A 57 11.41 8.09 -2.30
C LEU A 57 10.04 8.59 -1.85
N PHE A 58 9.71 9.83 -2.21
CA PHE A 58 8.43 10.44 -1.88
C PHE A 58 7.63 10.64 -3.16
N THR A 59 6.35 10.27 -3.12
CA THR A 59 5.47 10.39 -4.26
C THR A 59 4.03 10.49 -3.77
N ASP A 60 3.08 10.71 -4.68
CA ASP A 60 1.68 10.86 -4.33
C ASP A 60 0.88 9.58 -4.53
N GLN A 61 1.36 8.70 -5.40
CA GLN A 61 0.64 7.47 -5.70
C GLN A 61 1.60 6.43 -6.24
N VAL A 62 1.38 5.18 -5.87
CA VAL A 62 2.18 4.08 -6.38
C VAL A 62 1.30 2.84 -6.51
N GLU A 63 1.54 2.06 -7.55
CA GLU A 63 0.86 0.79 -7.73
C GLU A 63 1.84 -0.34 -7.43
N LEU A 64 1.38 -1.30 -6.64
CA LEU A 64 2.17 -2.46 -6.22
C LEU A 64 1.44 -3.73 -6.66
N THR A 65 2.14 -4.84 -6.63
CA THR A 65 1.53 -6.14 -6.87
C THR A 65 1.47 -6.92 -5.57
N GLU A 66 0.74 -8.03 -5.57
CA GLU A 66 0.69 -8.90 -4.40
C GLU A 66 2.06 -9.48 -4.06
N GLU A 67 2.99 -9.38 -5.00
CA GLU A 67 4.36 -9.88 -4.81
C GLU A 67 5.28 -8.82 -4.22
N PHE A 68 4.69 -7.78 -3.64
CA PHE A 68 5.46 -6.77 -2.95
C PHE A 68 6.08 -7.36 -1.71
N ASP A 69 7.16 -7.95 -1.79
CA ASP A 69 7.90 -8.50 -0.65
C ASP A 69 9.38 -8.30 -0.88
#